data_4ff7f9c995447d55803c27415d0a5289
#
_entry.id   4ff7f9c995447d55803c27415d0a5289
#
_cell.length_a   1.000
_cell.length_b   1.000
_cell.length_c   1.000
_cell.angle_alpha   90.00
_cell.angle_beta   90.00
_cell.angle_gamma   90.00
#
_symmetry.space_group_name_H-M   'P 1'
#
loop_
_entity.id
_entity.type
_entity.pdbx_description
1 polymer ?
#
loop_
_entity_poly.entity_id
_entity_poly.type
_entity_poly.pdbx_seq_one_letter_code
_entity_poly.pdbx_strand_id
1 'polypeptide(L)'
;MSEPTPVPARSERPSGPESNSQSMAERIISYMNKEHQVSLKDYLRYYKGIVATRNIAMRDLTLENITIGYEIIHNKGIDQLEAKIDFNPPMKSLADARDVLVGMAMQASEGLGYATITPLDKFTPPTWHSIPIIVLVLLSTYYVYWNPTLIDDKEFVLRQYKVYDIEIVPKLLKTVYWCVIVYHAIEAVILYIWTGMYRVPTIKRAAWCICGFMEGFPAIGRFRSLMVEKDMASENTKSTVEKKE
;
A
#
# COMPACT_ATOMS: atom_id res chain seq x y z
N MET A 1 3.84 25.21 -72.16
CA MET A 1 4.88 25.62 -71.17
C MET A 1 4.15 25.87 -69.88
N SER A 2 4.24 24.90 -68.98
CA SER A 2 3.58 24.96 -67.67
C SER A 2 4.61 25.34 -66.63
N GLU A 3 4.39 26.44 -65.89
CA GLU A 3 5.25 26.87 -64.79
C GLU A 3 5.20 25.88 -63.61
N PRO A 4 6.34 25.60 -62.97
CA PRO A 4 6.37 24.73 -61.80
C PRO A 4 5.88 25.52 -60.56
N THR A 5 4.91 24.95 -59.85
CA THR A 5 4.40 25.41 -58.57
C THR A 5 5.49 25.35 -57.46
N PRO A 6 5.68 26.38 -56.62
CA PRO A 6 6.67 26.36 -55.56
C PRO A 6 6.24 25.42 -54.44
N VAL A 7 7.16 24.50 -54.04
CA VAL A 7 7.04 23.61 -52.89
C VAL A 7 7.08 24.48 -51.60
N PRO A 8 6.11 24.36 -50.66
CA PRO A 8 6.16 25.08 -49.41
C PRO A 8 7.37 24.66 -48.56
N ALA A 9 8.12 25.65 -48.12
CA ALA A 9 9.28 25.46 -47.25
C ALA A 9 8.87 24.69 -45.98
N ARG A 10 9.59 23.58 -45.74
CA ARG A 10 9.50 22.75 -44.53
C ARG A 10 9.91 23.64 -43.35
N SER A 11 8.97 23.96 -42.46
CA SER A 11 9.25 24.66 -41.22
C SER A 11 10.26 23.87 -40.39
N GLU A 12 11.48 24.37 -40.32
CA GLU A 12 12.53 23.84 -39.45
C GLU A 12 12.07 24.00 -38.02
N ARG A 13 11.91 22.88 -37.30
CA ARG A 13 11.73 22.90 -35.82
C ARG A 13 13.05 23.43 -35.24
N PRO A 14 12.96 24.37 -34.29
CA PRO A 14 14.15 24.87 -33.62
C PRO A 14 14.81 23.72 -32.80
N SER A 15 15.96 23.25 -33.29
CA SER A 15 16.83 22.30 -32.60
C SER A 15 17.82 23.05 -31.73
N GLY A 16 17.31 23.63 -30.62
CA GLY A 16 18.13 24.29 -29.59
C GLY A 16 18.16 23.48 -28.28
N PRO A 17 19.15 23.74 -27.39
CA PRO A 17 19.24 23.08 -26.07
C PRO A 17 17.97 23.26 -25.23
N GLU A 18 17.19 24.32 -25.43
CA GLU A 18 15.89 24.55 -24.77
C GLU A 18 14.79 23.57 -25.25
N SER A 19 14.77 23.20 -26.52
CA SER A 19 13.81 22.22 -27.03
C SER A 19 14.08 20.80 -26.49
N ASN A 20 15.34 20.48 -26.22
CA ASN A 20 15.73 19.19 -25.66
C ASN A 20 15.41 19.10 -24.17
N SER A 21 15.58 20.15 -23.40
CA SER A 21 15.22 20.21 -21.98
C SER A 21 13.69 20.19 -21.80
N GLN A 22 12.92 20.90 -22.61
CA GLN A 22 11.46 20.84 -22.62
C GLN A 22 10.95 19.42 -22.91
N SER A 23 11.51 18.75 -23.92
CA SER A 23 11.13 17.36 -24.26
C SER A 23 11.49 16.38 -23.12
N MET A 24 12.56 16.64 -22.36
CA MET A 24 12.95 15.84 -21.21
C MET A 24 12.01 16.05 -20.03
N ALA A 25 11.64 17.27 -19.69
CA ALA A 25 10.66 17.58 -18.65
C ALA A 25 9.31 16.93 -18.96
N GLU A 26 8.82 17.03 -20.18
CA GLU A 26 7.56 16.41 -20.61
C GLU A 26 7.57 14.88 -20.47
N ARG A 27 8.68 14.23 -20.75
CA ARG A 27 8.84 12.78 -20.53
C ARG A 27 8.77 12.41 -19.05
N ILE A 28 9.45 13.17 -18.20
CA ILE A 28 9.42 12.96 -16.74
C ILE A 28 8.01 13.17 -16.22
N ILE A 29 7.33 14.25 -16.62
CA ILE A 29 5.94 14.54 -16.24
C ILE A 29 5.01 13.40 -16.66
N SER A 30 5.10 12.95 -17.91
CA SER A 30 4.30 11.84 -18.42
C SER A 30 4.54 10.55 -17.64
N TYR A 31 5.80 10.22 -17.34
CA TYR A 31 6.18 9.06 -16.55
C TYR A 31 5.65 9.13 -15.11
N MET A 32 5.82 10.28 -14.43
CA MET A 32 5.30 10.49 -13.09
C MET A 32 3.78 10.38 -13.03
N ASN A 33 3.09 10.93 -14.01
CA ASN A 33 1.64 10.87 -14.11
C ASN A 33 1.11 9.46 -14.36
N LYS A 34 1.85 8.63 -15.07
CA LYS A 34 1.43 7.27 -15.39
C LYS A 34 1.77 6.27 -14.27
N GLU A 35 3.00 6.30 -13.76
CA GLU A 35 3.53 5.24 -12.92
C GLU A 35 3.65 5.63 -11.43
N HIS A 36 3.62 6.93 -11.09
CA HIS A 36 3.94 7.43 -9.75
C HIS A 36 2.83 8.27 -9.09
N GLN A 37 1.57 7.94 -9.36
CA GLN A 37 0.39 8.62 -8.78
C GLN A 37 0.40 8.63 -7.24
N VAL A 38 0.90 7.55 -6.62
CA VAL A 38 1.01 7.45 -5.16
C VAL A 38 1.99 8.48 -4.63
N SER A 39 3.15 8.63 -5.28
CA SER A 39 4.16 9.62 -4.88
C SER A 39 3.65 11.05 -5.03
N LEU A 40 2.95 11.37 -6.13
CA LEU A 40 2.34 12.70 -6.32
C LEU A 40 1.33 13.03 -5.21
N LYS A 41 0.52 12.05 -4.81
CA LYS A 41 -0.42 12.20 -3.70
C LYS A 41 0.30 12.43 -2.37
N ASP A 42 1.40 11.72 -2.14
CA ASP A 42 2.19 11.88 -0.92
C ASP A 42 2.89 13.23 -0.87
N TYR A 43 3.38 13.75 -2.01
CA TYR A 43 3.95 15.09 -2.07
C TYR A 43 2.94 16.15 -1.62
N LEU A 44 1.71 16.09 -2.14
CA LEU A 44 0.64 17.01 -1.72
C LEU A 44 0.35 16.91 -0.22
N ARG A 45 0.27 15.69 0.31
CA ARG A 45 -0.03 15.45 1.73
C ARG A 45 1.10 15.90 2.64
N TYR A 46 2.34 15.53 2.31
CA TYR A 46 3.48 15.76 3.18
C TYR A 46 3.97 17.22 3.12
N TYR A 47 4.21 17.75 1.90
CA TYR A 47 4.78 19.09 1.75
C TYR A 47 3.75 20.22 1.84
N LYS A 48 2.48 19.94 1.57
CA LYS A 48 1.42 20.98 1.54
C LYS A 48 0.25 20.71 2.49
N GLY A 49 0.19 19.55 3.15
CA GLY A 49 -0.91 19.20 4.05
C GLY A 49 -2.26 18.97 3.31
N ILE A 50 -2.24 18.81 1.99
CA ILE A 50 -3.44 18.71 1.15
C ILE A 50 -3.91 17.25 1.13
N VAL A 51 -5.15 17.01 1.61
CA VAL A 51 -5.76 15.68 1.73
C VAL A 51 -7.06 15.63 0.91
N ALA A 52 -7.54 14.42 0.59
CA ALA A 52 -8.80 14.20 -0.13
C ALA A 52 -8.86 14.82 -1.53
N THR A 53 -7.81 14.61 -2.33
CA THR A 53 -7.68 15.09 -3.69
C THR A 53 -8.05 14.03 -4.73
N ARG A 54 -8.52 14.49 -5.90
CA ARG A 54 -8.75 13.66 -7.10
C ARG A 54 -7.98 14.24 -8.28
N ASN A 55 -7.89 13.48 -9.36
CA ASN A 55 -7.29 13.88 -10.63
C ASN A 55 -5.92 14.58 -10.45
N ILE A 56 -5.07 13.93 -9.63
CA ILE A 56 -3.74 14.44 -9.32
C ILE A 56 -2.86 14.24 -10.55
N ALA A 57 -2.20 15.30 -11.00
CA ALA A 57 -1.25 15.24 -12.10
C ALA A 57 -0.13 16.27 -11.92
N MET A 58 1.11 15.87 -12.18
CA MET A 58 2.19 16.81 -12.35
C MET A 58 1.94 17.62 -13.61
N ARG A 59 1.93 18.95 -13.51
CA ARG A 59 1.66 19.88 -14.59
C ARG A 59 2.93 20.49 -15.15
N ASP A 60 3.89 20.77 -14.26
CA ASP A 60 5.13 21.40 -14.63
C ASP A 60 6.29 20.88 -13.79
N LEU A 61 7.49 20.91 -14.37
CA LEU A 61 8.75 20.51 -13.76
C LEU A 61 9.83 21.50 -14.19
N THR A 62 10.36 22.23 -13.22
CA THR A 62 11.50 23.15 -13.39
C THR A 62 12.71 22.66 -12.57
N LEU A 63 13.84 23.35 -12.66
CA LEU A 63 15.00 23.05 -11.83
C LEU A 63 14.79 23.44 -10.35
N GLU A 64 13.82 24.31 -10.08
CA GLU A 64 13.55 24.86 -8.74
C GLU A 64 12.38 24.18 -8.04
N ASN A 65 11.40 23.68 -8.81
CA ASN A 65 10.13 23.20 -8.25
C ASN A 65 9.35 22.28 -9.19
N ILE A 66 8.35 21.61 -8.60
CA ILE A 66 7.29 20.92 -9.33
C ILE A 66 5.95 21.59 -9.06
N THR A 67 5.08 21.61 -10.07
CA THR A 67 3.67 22.04 -9.95
C THR A 67 2.77 20.83 -10.12
N ILE A 68 1.91 20.57 -9.13
CA ILE A 68 0.97 19.45 -9.13
C ILE A 68 -0.45 20.02 -9.13
N GLY A 69 -1.20 19.72 -10.20
CA GLY A 69 -2.63 19.98 -10.29
C GLY A 69 -3.44 18.91 -9.56
N TYR A 70 -4.52 19.30 -8.91
CA TYR A 70 -5.43 18.40 -8.20
C TYR A 70 -6.83 18.99 -8.12
N GLU A 71 -7.81 18.13 -7.81
CA GLU A 71 -9.20 18.53 -7.65
C GLU A 71 -9.66 18.27 -6.22
N ILE A 72 -10.44 19.21 -5.68
CA ILE A 72 -11.15 19.04 -4.40
C ILE A 72 -12.65 19.12 -4.69
N ILE A 73 -13.41 18.17 -4.13
CA ILE A 73 -14.86 18.14 -4.23
C ILE A 73 -15.45 18.84 -3.02
N HIS A 74 -16.26 19.84 -3.27
CA HIS A 74 -17.08 20.53 -2.28
C HIS A 74 -18.58 20.30 -2.55
N ASN A 75 -19.41 20.61 -1.58
CA ASN A 75 -20.88 20.53 -1.75
C ASN A 75 -21.41 21.42 -2.88
N LYS A 76 -20.62 22.40 -3.36
CA LYS A 76 -20.99 23.35 -4.41
C LYS A 76 -20.35 23.09 -5.77
N GLY A 77 -19.45 22.10 -5.89
CA GLY A 77 -18.76 21.81 -7.14
C GLY A 77 -17.39 21.17 -6.96
N ILE A 78 -16.61 21.19 -8.04
CA ILE A 78 -15.25 20.69 -8.10
C ILE A 78 -14.33 21.89 -8.38
N ASP A 79 -13.40 22.14 -7.48
CA ASP A 79 -12.37 23.16 -7.66
C ASP A 79 -11.11 22.50 -8.21
N GLN A 80 -10.59 23.04 -9.31
CA GLN A 80 -9.27 22.68 -9.85
C GLN A 80 -8.24 23.64 -9.28
N LEU A 81 -7.25 23.08 -8.60
CA LEU A 81 -6.21 23.81 -7.87
C LEU A 81 -4.84 23.30 -8.27
N GLU A 82 -3.82 24.11 -8.01
CA GLU A 82 -2.43 23.75 -8.22
C GLU A 82 -1.63 24.01 -6.95
N ALA A 83 -0.66 23.14 -6.68
CA ALA A 83 0.31 23.30 -5.60
C ALA A 83 1.71 23.26 -6.16
N LYS A 84 2.50 24.28 -5.83
CA LYS A 84 3.90 24.38 -6.16
C LYS A 84 4.73 23.87 -4.98
N ILE A 85 5.67 22.96 -5.24
CA ILE A 85 6.58 22.38 -4.24
C ILE A 85 8.01 22.67 -4.69
N ASP A 86 8.73 23.44 -3.91
CA ASP A 86 10.09 23.86 -4.21
C ASP A 86 11.08 22.77 -3.80
N PHE A 87 12.14 22.60 -4.60
CA PHE A 87 13.25 21.71 -4.29
C PHE A 87 14.25 22.41 -3.33
N ASN A 88 14.73 21.67 -2.37
CA ASN A 88 15.75 22.17 -1.45
C ASN A 88 16.87 21.13 -1.25
N PRO A 89 18.05 21.31 -1.87
CA PRO A 89 18.43 22.37 -2.81
C PRO A 89 17.77 22.25 -4.19
N PRO A 90 17.77 23.31 -5.02
CA PRO A 90 17.36 23.24 -6.42
C PRO A 90 18.19 22.23 -7.22
N MET A 91 17.60 21.62 -8.26
CA MET A 91 18.33 20.72 -9.16
C MET A 91 19.36 21.46 -9.99
N LYS A 92 20.50 20.83 -10.25
CA LYS A 92 21.52 21.38 -11.16
C LYS A 92 21.15 21.14 -12.62
N SER A 93 20.48 20.03 -12.89
CA SER A 93 20.03 19.66 -14.24
C SER A 93 18.78 18.77 -14.17
N LEU A 94 18.03 18.64 -15.27
CA LEU A 94 16.90 17.70 -15.35
C LEU A 94 17.36 16.23 -15.32
N ALA A 95 18.64 15.95 -15.53
CA ALA A 95 19.18 14.60 -15.37
C ALA A 95 19.12 14.13 -13.90
N ASP A 96 19.20 15.07 -12.95
CA ASP A 96 19.12 14.81 -11.50
C ASP A 96 17.68 14.59 -11.01
N ALA A 97 16.68 14.85 -11.87
CA ALA A 97 15.27 14.85 -11.47
C ALA A 97 14.83 13.50 -10.89
N ARG A 98 15.36 12.38 -11.39
CA ARG A 98 15.06 11.06 -10.86
C ARG A 98 15.45 10.96 -9.38
N ASP A 99 16.67 11.33 -9.04
CA ASP A 99 17.21 11.15 -7.69
C ASP A 99 16.54 12.11 -6.70
N VAL A 100 16.28 13.35 -7.14
CA VAL A 100 15.53 14.33 -6.35
C VAL A 100 14.10 13.87 -6.09
N LEU A 101 13.37 13.43 -7.11
CA LEU A 101 11.99 12.96 -6.95
C LEU A 101 11.91 11.68 -6.11
N VAL A 102 12.85 10.74 -6.27
CA VAL A 102 12.92 9.54 -5.41
C VAL A 102 13.22 9.93 -3.97
N GLY A 103 14.17 10.83 -3.72
CA GLY A 103 14.48 11.35 -2.39
C GLY A 103 13.24 11.99 -1.72
N MET A 104 12.53 12.83 -2.46
CA MET A 104 11.27 13.43 -1.99
C MET A 104 10.20 12.36 -1.69
N ALA A 105 10.09 11.32 -2.51
CA ALA A 105 9.13 10.24 -2.30
C ALA A 105 9.46 9.43 -1.04
N MET A 106 10.75 9.18 -0.77
CA MET A 106 11.21 8.53 0.46
C MET A 106 10.86 9.38 1.69
N GLN A 107 11.23 10.65 1.67
CA GLN A 107 10.96 11.58 2.77
C GLN A 107 9.45 11.73 3.03
N ALA A 108 8.65 11.89 1.99
CA ALA A 108 7.19 11.99 2.11
C ALA A 108 6.58 10.69 2.64
N SER A 109 7.02 9.52 2.15
CA SER A 109 6.56 8.22 2.61
C SER A 109 6.86 8.01 4.09
N GLU A 110 8.09 8.26 4.50
CA GLU A 110 8.53 8.13 5.90
C GLU A 110 7.77 9.11 6.82
N GLY A 111 7.71 10.39 6.44
CA GLY A 111 7.01 11.40 7.22
C GLY A 111 5.50 11.17 7.35
N LEU A 112 4.89 10.42 6.43
CA LEU A 112 3.50 9.98 6.49
C LEU A 112 3.31 8.64 7.21
N GLY A 113 4.39 8.02 7.72
CA GLY A 113 4.35 6.75 8.45
C GLY A 113 4.20 5.51 7.58
N TYR A 114 4.56 5.59 6.29
CA TYR A 114 4.56 4.43 5.40
C TYR A 114 5.95 3.80 5.33
N ALA A 115 5.99 2.47 5.31
CA ALA A 115 7.24 1.71 5.21
C ALA A 115 7.78 1.65 3.77
N THR A 116 6.94 1.87 2.75
CA THR A 116 7.31 1.76 1.33
C THR A 116 6.72 2.89 0.49
N ILE A 117 7.46 3.29 -0.55
CA ILE A 117 6.97 4.27 -1.54
C ILE A 117 5.87 3.64 -2.39
N THR A 118 6.09 2.42 -2.88
CA THR A 118 5.16 1.71 -3.76
C THR A 118 4.29 0.73 -2.97
N PRO A 119 2.99 0.62 -3.27
CA PRO A 119 2.10 -0.32 -2.60
C PRO A 119 2.58 -1.77 -2.69
N LEU A 120 2.35 -2.55 -1.63
CA LEU A 120 2.52 -4.00 -1.64
C LEU A 120 1.21 -4.62 -2.15
N ASP A 121 1.12 -4.85 -3.46
CA ASP A 121 -0.07 -5.40 -4.11
C ASP A 121 0.01 -6.93 -4.24
N LYS A 122 0.30 -7.62 -3.12
CA LYS A 122 0.39 -9.08 -3.08
C LYS A 122 -0.47 -9.64 -1.94
N PHE A 123 -1.19 -10.71 -2.22
CA PHE A 123 -1.93 -11.49 -1.24
C PHE A 123 -1.56 -12.96 -1.39
N THR A 124 -1.20 -13.60 -0.28
CA THR A 124 -0.90 -15.03 -0.23
C THR A 124 -2.03 -15.73 0.53
N PRO A 125 -2.81 -16.59 -0.12
CA PRO A 125 -3.91 -17.28 0.54
C PRO A 125 -3.41 -18.24 1.63
N PRO A 126 -4.32 -18.70 2.53
CA PRO A 126 -4.03 -19.72 3.51
C PRO A 126 -3.39 -20.94 2.89
N THR A 127 -2.38 -21.49 3.56
CA THR A 127 -1.77 -22.75 3.16
C THR A 127 -2.60 -23.92 3.70
N TRP A 128 -2.39 -25.12 3.15
CA TRP A 128 -3.12 -26.30 3.62
C TRP A 128 -2.87 -26.61 5.12
N HIS A 129 -1.74 -26.20 5.66
CA HIS A 129 -1.44 -26.31 7.10
C HIS A 129 -2.34 -25.43 7.98
N SER A 130 -2.86 -24.33 7.47
CA SER A 130 -3.77 -23.43 8.19
C SER A 130 -5.21 -23.95 8.22
N ILE A 131 -5.59 -24.85 7.29
CA ILE A 131 -6.97 -25.36 7.20
C ILE A 131 -7.43 -26.02 8.50
N PRO A 132 -6.66 -26.91 9.17
CA PRO A 132 -7.06 -27.49 10.45
C PRO A 132 -7.33 -26.45 11.53
N ILE A 133 -6.54 -25.36 11.57
CA ILE A 133 -6.71 -24.27 12.56
C ILE A 133 -8.03 -23.55 12.29
N ILE A 134 -8.30 -23.20 11.04
CA ILE A 134 -9.55 -22.52 10.63
C ILE A 134 -10.76 -23.39 10.97
N VAL A 135 -10.68 -24.69 10.65
CA VAL A 135 -11.77 -25.64 10.97
C VAL A 135 -11.98 -25.74 12.48
N LEU A 136 -10.90 -25.79 13.27
CA LEU A 136 -10.98 -25.83 14.73
C LEU A 136 -11.64 -24.57 15.30
N VAL A 137 -11.28 -23.39 14.83
CA VAL A 137 -11.88 -22.11 15.25
C VAL A 137 -13.37 -22.09 14.91
N LEU A 138 -13.76 -22.51 13.69
CA LEU A 138 -15.15 -22.55 13.28
C LEU A 138 -15.97 -23.57 14.09
N LEU A 139 -15.44 -24.78 14.29
CA LEU A 139 -16.12 -25.81 15.09
C LEU A 139 -16.25 -25.38 16.55
N SER A 140 -15.20 -24.83 17.16
CA SER A 140 -15.28 -24.36 18.54
C SER A 140 -16.31 -23.22 18.70
N THR A 141 -16.38 -22.31 17.72
CA THR A 141 -17.37 -21.23 17.69
C THR A 141 -18.79 -21.81 17.58
N TYR A 142 -19.00 -22.78 16.68
CA TYR A 142 -20.28 -23.47 16.52
C TYR A 142 -20.73 -24.14 17.81
N TYR A 143 -19.86 -24.90 18.48
CA TYR A 143 -20.18 -25.59 19.72
C TYR A 143 -20.43 -24.64 20.90
N VAL A 144 -19.68 -23.55 21.01
CA VAL A 144 -19.84 -22.61 22.12
C VAL A 144 -21.12 -21.76 22.01
N TYR A 145 -21.52 -21.36 20.78
CA TYR A 145 -22.60 -20.42 20.59
C TYR A 145 -23.90 -21.04 20.10
N TRP A 146 -23.86 -21.95 19.12
CA TRP A 146 -25.06 -22.44 18.48
C TRP A 146 -25.55 -23.76 19.02
N ASN A 147 -24.67 -24.55 19.61
CA ASN A 147 -25.07 -25.81 20.20
C ASN A 147 -24.40 -26.08 21.56
N PRO A 148 -24.59 -25.20 22.56
CA PRO A 148 -24.00 -25.38 23.89
C PRO A 148 -24.48 -26.64 24.59
N THR A 149 -25.66 -27.18 24.22
CA THR A 149 -26.23 -28.41 24.77
C THR A 149 -25.43 -29.65 24.39
N LEU A 150 -24.73 -29.65 23.24
CA LEU A 150 -23.81 -30.75 22.88
C LEU A 150 -22.67 -30.93 23.88
N ILE A 151 -22.23 -29.83 24.51
CA ILE A 151 -21.22 -29.87 25.58
C ILE A 151 -21.82 -30.45 26.87
N ASP A 152 -23.12 -30.22 27.09
CA ASP A 152 -23.85 -30.69 28.27
C ASP A 152 -24.46 -32.08 28.05
N ASP A 153 -24.44 -32.62 26.84
CA ASP A 153 -25.01 -33.92 26.50
C ASP A 153 -24.16 -35.06 27.10
N LYS A 154 -24.88 -36.05 27.69
CA LYS A 154 -24.25 -37.21 28.34
C LYS A 154 -23.50 -38.14 27.37
N GLU A 155 -23.78 -38.02 26.07
CA GLU A 155 -23.12 -38.80 25.01
C GLU A 155 -21.86 -38.13 24.44
N PHE A 156 -21.54 -36.91 24.87
CA PHE A 156 -20.35 -36.23 24.40
C PHE A 156 -19.07 -37.00 24.80
N VAL A 157 -18.17 -37.22 23.84
CA VAL A 157 -16.99 -38.07 23.98
C VAL A 157 -16.14 -37.73 25.23
N LEU A 158 -16.04 -36.47 25.62
CA LEU A 158 -15.30 -36.09 26.82
C LEU A 158 -15.97 -36.51 28.14
N ARG A 159 -17.30 -36.72 28.16
CA ARG A 159 -18.01 -37.27 29.35
C ARG A 159 -17.76 -38.75 29.52
N GLN A 160 -17.55 -39.52 28.42
CA GLN A 160 -17.20 -40.93 28.49
C GLN A 160 -15.89 -41.15 29.25
N TYR A 161 -14.98 -40.20 29.21
CA TYR A 161 -13.70 -40.26 29.94
C TYR A 161 -13.78 -39.69 31.37
N LYS A 162 -14.96 -39.38 31.92
CA LYS A 162 -15.17 -38.77 33.24
C LYS A 162 -14.43 -37.45 33.51
N VAL A 163 -13.73 -36.91 32.53
CA VAL A 163 -12.95 -35.67 32.64
C VAL A 163 -13.88 -34.46 32.70
N TYR A 164 -15.07 -34.57 32.09
CA TYR A 164 -16.04 -33.47 32.01
C TYR A 164 -16.92 -33.35 33.24
N ASP A 165 -16.99 -34.38 34.09
CA ASP A 165 -17.72 -34.34 35.37
C ASP A 165 -17.02 -33.43 36.42
N ILE A 166 -15.80 -33.00 36.13
CA ILE A 166 -15.09 -32.01 36.96
C ILE A 166 -15.68 -30.64 36.63
N GLU A 167 -16.37 -30.01 37.51
CA GLU A 167 -17.09 -28.74 37.34
C GLU A 167 -16.25 -27.58 36.76
N ILE A 168 -14.94 -27.62 36.96
CA ILE A 168 -14.00 -26.59 36.45
C ILE A 168 -13.73 -26.70 34.94
N VAL A 169 -13.88 -27.89 34.35
CA VAL A 169 -13.50 -28.14 32.94
C VAL A 169 -14.33 -27.32 31.94
N PRO A 170 -15.67 -27.27 32.01
CA PRO A 170 -16.47 -26.41 31.13
C PRO A 170 -16.14 -24.95 31.24
N LYS A 171 -15.89 -24.48 32.48
CA LYS A 171 -15.48 -23.07 32.71
C LYS A 171 -14.11 -22.77 32.09
N LEU A 172 -13.16 -23.70 32.26
CA LEU A 172 -11.82 -23.60 31.68
C LEU A 172 -11.87 -23.59 30.13
N LEU A 173 -12.63 -24.47 29.51
CA LEU A 173 -12.79 -24.52 28.05
C LEU A 173 -13.36 -23.19 27.48
N LYS A 174 -14.40 -22.65 28.12
CA LYS A 174 -14.94 -21.34 27.74
C LYS A 174 -13.93 -20.23 27.91
N THR A 175 -13.14 -20.25 28.98
CA THR A 175 -12.09 -19.24 29.22
C THR A 175 -10.99 -19.34 28.14
N VAL A 176 -10.51 -20.55 27.84
CA VAL A 176 -9.51 -20.79 26.78
C VAL A 176 -10.04 -20.34 25.43
N TYR A 177 -11.30 -20.65 25.09
CA TYR A 177 -11.92 -20.20 23.87
C TYR A 177 -11.86 -18.67 23.74
N TRP A 178 -12.30 -17.94 24.78
CA TRP A 178 -12.26 -16.49 24.76
C TRP A 178 -10.85 -15.92 24.67
N CYS A 179 -9.89 -16.52 25.37
CA CYS A 179 -8.48 -16.14 25.24
C CYS A 179 -8.00 -16.29 23.79
N VAL A 180 -8.33 -17.41 23.12
CA VAL A 180 -7.98 -17.63 21.72
C VAL A 180 -8.61 -16.59 20.81
N ILE A 181 -9.91 -16.29 20.97
CA ILE A 181 -10.57 -15.24 20.16
C ILE A 181 -9.92 -13.88 20.35
N VAL A 182 -9.57 -13.51 21.58
CA VAL A 182 -8.86 -12.25 21.85
C VAL A 182 -7.50 -12.22 21.18
N TYR A 183 -6.72 -13.31 21.25
CA TYR A 183 -5.43 -13.41 20.54
C TYR A 183 -5.58 -13.23 19.03
N HIS A 184 -6.52 -13.92 18.41
CA HIS A 184 -6.79 -13.80 16.98
C HIS A 184 -7.25 -12.38 16.58
N ALA A 185 -8.03 -11.72 17.44
CA ALA A 185 -8.40 -10.32 17.23
C ALA A 185 -7.17 -9.39 17.26
N ILE A 186 -6.24 -9.60 18.21
CA ILE A 186 -4.98 -8.85 18.28
C ILE A 186 -4.15 -9.07 17.00
N GLU A 187 -4.03 -10.30 16.52
CA GLU A 187 -3.29 -10.65 15.31
C GLU A 187 -3.91 -10.00 14.07
N ALA A 188 -5.24 -9.96 13.98
CA ALA A 188 -5.94 -9.22 12.91
C ALA A 188 -5.65 -7.71 12.97
N VAL A 189 -5.57 -7.12 14.17
CA VAL A 189 -5.21 -5.70 14.36
C VAL A 189 -3.76 -5.45 13.95
N ILE A 190 -2.84 -6.33 14.30
CA ILE A 190 -1.44 -6.23 13.86
C ILE A 190 -1.36 -6.22 12.32
N LEU A 191 -2.05 -7.15 11.66
CA LEU A 191 -2.10 -7.21 10.20
C LEU A 191 -2.78 -5.97 9.60
N TYR A 192 -3.82 -5.43 10.26
CA TYR A 192 -4.44 -4.18 9.83
C TYR A 192 -3.45 -3.02 9.83
N ILE A 193 -2.62 -2.89 10.86
CA ILE A 193 -1.60 -1.85 10.98
C ILE A 193 -0.51 -2.06 9.91
N TRP A 194 0.09 -3.25 9.84
CA TRP A 194 1.18 -3.55 8.90
C TRP A 194 0.76 -3.42 7.44
N THR A 195 -0.41 -3.93 7.08
CA THR A 195 -0.94 -3.77 5.72
C THR A 195 -1.20 -2.31 5.36
N GLY A 196 -1.53 -1.48 6.35
CA GLY A 196 -1.64 -0.02 6.19
C GLY A 196 -0.30 0.64 5.91
N MET A 197 0.74 0.31 6.70
CA MET A 197 2.10 0.82 6.51
C MET A 197 2.69 0.44 5.15
N TYR A 198 2.41 -0.76 4.66
CA TYR A 198 2.85 -1.26 3.35
C TYR A 198 1.88 -0.91 2.21
N ARG A 199 0.88 -0.04 2.45
CA ARG A 199 -0.06 0.48 1.45
C ARG A 199 -0.82 -0.62 0.69
N VAL A 200 -1.12 -1.73 1.36
CA VAL A 200 -1.87 -2.83 0.75
C VAL A 200 -3.26 -2.32 0.35
N PRO A 201 -3.73 -2.60 -0.88
CA PRO A 201 -5.07 -2.19 -1.34
C PRO A 201 -6.17 -2.69 -0.40
N THR A 202 -7.23 -1.89 -0.23
CA THR A 202 -8.28 -2.12 0.78
C THR A 202 -8.87 -3.52 0.77
N ILE A 203 -9.16 -4.08 -0.41
CA ILE A 203 -9.72 -5.43 -0.55
C ILE A 203 -8.73 -6.49 -0.04
N LYS A 204 -7.46 -6.40 -0.43
CA LYS A 204 -6.41 -7.33 0.02
C LYS A 204 -6.09 -7.13 1.50
N ARG A 205 -6.18 -5.90 2.00
CA ARG A 205 -6.06 -5.57 3.43
C ARG A 205 -7.13 -6.26 4.25
N ALA A 206 -8.40 -6.19 3.80
CA ALA A 206 -9.50 -6.91 4.45
C ALA A 206 -9.27 -8.42 4.43
N ALA A 207 -8.82 -8.98 3.31
CA ALA A 207 -8.49 -10.40 3.21
C ALA A 207 -7.38 -10.82 4.20
N TRP A 208 -6.31 -10.01 4.36
CA TRP A 208 -5.26 -10.24 5.34
C TRP A 208 -5.78 -10.21 6.79
N CYS A 209 -6.67 -9.25 7.12
CA CYS A 209 -7.27 -9.17 8.46
C CYS A 209 -8.16 -10.39 8.75
N ILE A 210 -8.95 -10.83 7.78
CA ILE A 210 -9.76 -12.06 7.90
C ILE A 210 -8.86 -13.28 8.12
N CYS A 211 -7.77 -13.41 7.34
CA CYS A 211 -6.80 -14.48 7.56
C CYS A 211 -6.16 -14.40 8.94
N GLY A 212 -5.79 -13.22 9.42
CA GLY A 212 -5.27 -13.02 10.77
C GLY A 212 -6.22 -13.47 11.85
N PHE A 213 -7.50 -13.14 11.70
CA PHE A 213 -8.53 -13.57 12.64
C PHE A 213 -8.82 -15.07 12.59
N MET A 214 -8.78 -15.69 11.40
CA MET A 214 -9.13 -17.10 11.21
C MET A 214 -7.97 -18.06 11.49
N GLU A 215 -6.75 -17.67 11.13
CA GLU A 215 -5.56 -18.52 11.19
C GLU A 215 -4.60 -18.12 12.32
N GLY A 216 -4.63 -16.85 12.72
CA GLY A 216 -3.72 -16.30 13.69
C GLY A 216 -2.28 -16.12 13.17
N PHE A 217 -1.30 -16.55 13.96
CA PHE A 217 0.14 -16.41 13.70
C PHE A 217 0.62 -16.85 12.29
N PRO A 218 0.13 -17.94 11.67
CA PRO A 218 0.50 -18.29 10.30
C PRO A 218 0.28 -17.17 9.27
N ALA A 219 -0.80 -16.40 9.39
CA ALA A 219 -1.06 -15.26 8.51
C ALA A 219 -0.03 -14.15 8.70
N ILE A 220 0.35 -13.86 9.95
CA ILE A 220 1.42 -12.90 10.30
C ILE A 220 2.76 -13.34 9.67
N GLY A 221 3.11 -14.62 9.79
CA GLY A 221 4.34 -15.17 9.22
C GLY A 221 4.41 -14.98 7.70
N ARG A 222 3.32 -15.28 6.98
CA ARG A 222 3.24 -15.07 5.51
C ARG A 222 3.36 -13.61 5.14
N PHE A 223 2.68 -12.71 5.85
CA PHE A 223 2.79 -11.27 5.57
C PHE A 223 4.21 -10.77 5.84
N ARG A 224 4.84 -11.20 6.94
CA ARG A 224 6.23 -10.84 7.27
C ARG A 224 7.21 -11.26 6.17
N SER A 225 7.04 -12.42 5.57
CA SER A 225 7.88 -12.85 4.44
C SER A 225 7.76 -11.90 3.25
N LEU A 226 6.55 -11.39 2.97
CA LEU A 226 6.34 -10.40 1.90
C LEU A 226 6.95 -9.04 2.23
N MET A 227 6.94 -8.63 3.51
CA MET A 227 7.61 -7.40 3.96
C MET A 227 9.11 -7.51 3.71
N VAL A 228 9.76 -8.58 4.15
CA VAL A 228 11.20 -8.82 3.94
C VAL A 228 11.55 -8.85 2.46
N GLU A 229 10.76 -9.54 1.61
CA GLU A 229 10.94 -9.57 0.15
C GLU A 229 10.91 -8.14 -0.42
N LYS A 230 9.96 -7.32 0.02
CA LYS A 230 9.79 -5.94 -0.44
C LYS A 230 10.95 -5.03 0.01
N ASP A 231 11.37 -5.15 1.26
CA ASP A 231 12.44 -4.35 1.85
C ASP A 231 13.78 -4.68 1.17
N MET A 232 14.11 -5.94 0.97
CA MET A 232 15.30 -6.35 0.21
C MET A 232 15.30 -5.84 -1.23
N ALA A 233 14.14 -5.84 -1.91
CA ALA A 233 14.03 -5.29 -3.25
C ALA A 233 14.28 -3.76 -3.26
N SER A 234 13.86 -3.05 -2.22
CA SER A 234 14.09 -1.60 -2.08
C SER A 234 15.57 -1.28 -1.81
N GLU A 235 16.25 -2.07 -0.98
CA GLU A 235 17.68 -1.90 -0.67
C GLU A 235 18.56 -2.17 -1.91
N ASN A 236 18.26 -3.21 -2.67
CA ASN A 236 18.97 -3.50 -3.92
C ASN A 236 18.84 -2.36 -4.93
N THR A 237 17.71 -1.68 -4.95
CA THR A 237 17.49 -0.51 -5.82
C THR A 237 18.34 0.67 -5.34
N LYS A 238 18.45 0.92 -4.03
CA LYS A 238 19.30 1.98 -3.44
C LYS A 238 20.77 1.74 -3.74
N SER A 239 21.27 0.52 -3.48
CA SER A 239 22.68 0.17 -3.69
C SER A 239 23.11 0.22 -5.17
N THR A 240 22.16 0.06 -6.08
CA THR A 240 22.43 0.18 -7.53
C THR A 240 22.55 1.64 -7.97
N VAL A 241 21.87 2.55 -7.30
CA VAL A 241 21.96 4.00 -7.53
C VAL A 241 23.29 4.52 -6.98
N GLU A 242 23.66 4.17 -5.74
CA GLU A 242 24.93 4.60 -5.09
C GLU A 242 26.20 4.11 -5.82
N LYS A 243 26.16 2.98 -6.53
CA LYS A 243 27.32 2.49 -7.30
C LYS A 243 27.51 3.18 -8.64
N LYS A 244 26.59 4.04 -9.05
CA LYS A 244 26.69 4.79 -10.32
C LYS A 244 27.15 6.24 -10.16
N GLU A 245 27.35 6.69 -8.92
CA GLU A 245 28.03 7.92 -8.55
C GLU A 245 29.53 7.65 -8.35
#